data_b5a6945f7d96b3744b57b9114adf07d6
#
_entry.id   b5a6945f7d96b3744b57b9114adf07d6
#
_cell.length_a   1.000
_cell.length_b   1.000
_cell.length_c   1.000
_cell.angle_alpha   90.00
_cell.angle_beta   90.00
_cell.angle_gamma   90.00
#
_symmetry.space_group_name_H-M   'P 1'
#
loop_
_entity.id
_entity.type
_entity.pdbx_description
1 polymer ?
#
loop_
_entity_poly.entity_id
_entity_poly.type
_entity_poly.pdbx_seq_one_letter_code
_entity_poly.pdbx_strand_id
1 'polypeptide(L)'
;MTRMEAVGRRCRPIAVATIAMGAAAILAIGLAASRSFAAGPEAAPSPQATGYLPSISDLMIATIQPRHERLWRAGRDGSWEFAAYELGNLQGAFNRLGQAHPTEHNISLPDMIASVTEQPFNELRTAIHSNDGVAFAKGYADLTDGCNSCHQALNHGVVEIRVPNRTSPSDLGNNSTSRN
;
A
#
# COMPACT_ATOMS: atom_id res chain seq x y z
N MET A 1 -17.42 49.06 15.79
CA MET A 1 -16.04 49.52 16.04
C MET A 1 -15.33 48.43 16.84
N THR A 2 -14.61 47.53 16.19
CA THR A 2 -13.73 46.57 16.87
C THR A 2 -12.56 46.24 15.94
N ARG A 3 -11.40 46.43 16.43
CA ARG A 3 -10.06 46.59 15.87
C ARG A 3 -9.54 45.28 15.32
N MET A 4 -9.11 45.28 14.05
CA MET A 4 -8.31 44.21 13.44
C MET A 4 -6.86 44.38 13.90
N GLU A 5 -6.30 43.41 14.61
CA GLU A 5 -4.85 43.31 14.88
C GLU A 5 -4.18 42.44 13.84
N ALA A 6 -3.28 43.03 13.09
CA ALA A 6 -2.46 42.38 12.11
C ALA A 6 -1.22 41.72 12.77
N VAL A 7 -1.13 40.40 12.76
CA VAL A 7 0.07 39.68 13.18
C VAL A 7 1.09 39.61 12.02
N GLY A 8 2.10 40.46 12.10
CA GLY A 8 3.23 40.49 11.18
C GLY A 8 4.16 39.31 11.38
N ARG A 9 4.28 38.47 10.39
CA ARG A 9 5.33 37.42 10.33
C ARG A 9 6.66 38.03 9.87
N ARG A 10 7.63 38.09 10.75
CA ARG A 10 9.02 38.50 10.43
C ARG A 10 9.74 37.37 9.71
N CYS A 11 10.10 37.58 8.45
CA CYS A 11 11.07 36.77 7.73
C CYS A 11 12.47 37.01 8.28
N ARG A 12 13.16 35.97 8.73
CA ARG A 12 14.60 36.00 9.07
C ARG A 12 15.41 35.74 7.80
N PRO A 13 16.44 36.55 7.51
CA PRO A 13 17.34 36.26 6.40
C PRO A 13 18.34 35.16 6.78
N ILE A 14 18.52 34.20 5.87
CA ILE A 14 19.53 33.15 5.94
C ILE A 14 20.86 33.76 5.48
N ALA A 15 21.84 33.82 6.37
CA ALA A 15 23.20 34.26 6.05
C ALA A 15 23.93 33.18 5.26
N VAL A 16 24.36 33.51 4.04
CA VAL A 16 25.22 32.68 3.19
C VAL A 16 26.67 32.92 3.63
N ALA A 17 27.30 31.91 4.20
CA ALA A 17 28.71 31.94 4.53
C ALA A 17 29.53 31.50 3.30
N THR A 18 30.27 32.43 2.72
CA THR A 18 31.26 32.18 1.67
C THR A 18 32.54 31.64 2.30
N ILE A 19 32.90 30.39 1.96
CA ILE A 19 34.17 29.78 2.34
C ILE A 19 35.22 30.06 1.24
N ALA A 20 36.27 30.79 1.59
CA ALA A 20 37.36 31.12 0.71
C ALA A 20 38.26 29.89 0.46
N MET A 21 38.64 29.71 -0.81
CA MET A 21 39.56 28.69 -1.30
C MET A 21 41.00 29.06 -0.88
N GLY A 22 41.64 28.20 -0.07
CA GLY A 22 43.08 28.18 0.14
C GLY A 22 43.75 27.15 -0.77
N ALA A 23 44.51 27.59 -1.77
CA ALA A 23 45.32 26.71 -2.60
C ALA A 23 46.62 26.39 -1.89
N ALA A 24 46.88 25.14 -1.54
CA ALA A 24 48.17 24.62 -1.17
C ALA A 24 48.56 23.51 -2.15
N ALA A 25 49.50 23.82 -3.03
CA ALA A 25 50.12 22.87 -3.93
C ALA A 25 51.16 22.03 -3.16
N ILE A 26 50.90 20.74 -2.98
CA ILE A 26 51.87 19.75 -2.53
C ILE A 26 52.17 18.82 -3.69
N LEU A 27 53.40 19.00 -4.25
CA LEU A 27 53.99 18.14 -5.27
C LEU A 27 54.51 16.86 -4.58
N ALA A 28 53.78 15.78 -4.58
CA ALA A 28 54.21 14.47 -4.13
C ALA A 28 54.41 13.55 -5.35
N ILE A 29 55.68 13.31 -5.70
CA ILE A 29 56.06 12.29 -6.67
C ILE A 29 55.87 10.93 -6.01
N GLY A 30 54.74 10.28 -6.26
CA GLY A 30 54.44 8.92 -5.81
C GLY A 30 54.64 7.92 -6.96
N LEU A 31 55.59 7.00 -6.81
CA LEU A 31 55.78 5.84 -7.69
C LEU A 31 54.47 5.08 -7.79
N ALA A 32 53.83 5.10 -8.97
CA ALA A 32 52.67 4.28 -9.27
C ALA A 32 53.11 2.82 -9.46
N ALA A 33 53.01 2.02 -8.41
CA ALA A 33 53.03 0.56 -8.53
C ALA A 33 51.71 0.13 -9.16
N SER A 34 51.73 -0.09 -10.47
CA SER A 34 50.61 -0.67 -11.22
C SER A 34 50.37 -2.11 -10.73
N ARG A 35 49.46 -2.27 -9.77
CA ARG A 35 48.91 -3.57 -9.43
C ARG A 35 47.95 -3.96 -10.57
N SER A 36 48.41 -4.78 -11.48
CA SER A 36 47.54 -5.49 -12.42
C SER A 36 46.62 -6.41 -11.58
N PHE A 37 45.39 -5.97 -11.34
CA PHE A 37 44.38 -6.87 -10.89
C PHE A 37 44.11 -7.82 -12.06
N ALA A 38 44.58 -9.06 -11.93
CA ALA A 38 44.15 -10.13 -12.82
C ALA A 38 42.60 -10.21 -12.70
N ALA A 39 41.90 -9.92 -13.79
CA ALA A 39 40.48 -10.18 -13.88
C ALA A 39 40.25 -11.66 -13.59
N GLY A 40 39.67 -11.97 -12.44
CA GLY A 40 39.20 -13.32 -12.15
C GLY A 40 38.21 -13.76 -13.23
N PRO A 41 38.01 -15.05 -13.43
CA PRO A 41 37.05 -15.52 -14.42
C PRO A 41 35.69 -14.86 -14.12
N GLU A 42 35.20 -14.12 -15.12
CA GLU A 42 33.88 -13.47 -15.07
C GLU A 42 32.86 -14.58 -14.78
N ALA A 43 32.22 -14.48 -13.60
CA ALA A 43 31.20 -15.43 -13.18
C ALA A 43 30.11 -15.41 -14.24
N ALA A 44 29.84 -16.55 -14.84
CA ALA A 44 28.74 -16.71 -15.80
C ALA A 44 27.47 -16.12 -15.18
N PRO A 45 26.65 -15.35 -15.94
CA PRO A 45 25.43 -14.80 -15.43
C PRO A 45 24.58 -15.92 -14.85
N SER A 46 24.28 -15.81 -13.55
CA SER A 46 23.38 -16.75 -12.89
C SER A 46 22.07 -16.81 -13.68
N PRO A 47 21.50 -18.00 -13.95
CA PRO A 47 20.19 -18.07 -14.58
C PRO A 47 19.25 -17.17 -13.80
N GLN A 48 18.72 -16.14 -14.45
CA GLN A 48 17.67 -15.31 -13.83
C GLN A 48 16.54 -16.27 -13.53
N ALA A 49 16.29 -16.50 -12.23
CA ALA A 49 15.11 -17.24 -11.81
C ALA A 49 13.92 -16.51 -12.43
N THR A 50 13.24 -17.15 -13.37
CA THR A 50 11.96 -16.66 -13.89
C THR A 50 11.06 -16.57 -12.68
N GLY A 51 10.79 -15.33 -12.22
CA GLY A 51 10.03 -15.10 -11.00
C GLY A 51 8.68 -15.79 -11.14
N TYR A 52 8.32 -16.64 -10.18
CA TYR A 52 6.99 -17.23 -10.13
C TYR A 52 5.95 -16.09 -10.02
N LEU A 53 5.04 -16.04 -10.99
CA LEU A 53 3.90 -15.14 -10.98
C LEU A 53 2.67 -15.92 -10.47
N PRO A 54 2.16 -15.63 -9.25
CA PRO A 54 0.96 -16.27 -8.75
C PRO A 54 -0.24 -15.99 -9.66
N SER A 55 -1.14 -16.94 -9.81
CA SER A 55 -2.38 -16.75 -10.57
C SER A 55 -3.28 -15.68 -9.90
N ILE A 56 -4.23 -15.12 -10.65
CA ILE A 56 -5.25 -14.23 -10.09
C ILE A 56 -5.98 -14.92 -8.93
N SER A 57 -6.34 -16.19 -9.10
CA SER A 57 -7.01 -16.98 -8.06
C SER A 57 -6.15 -17.12 -6.79
N ASP A 58 -4.84 -17.40 -6.94
CA ASP A 58 -3.94 -17.48 -5.78
C ASP A 58 -3.87 -16.14 -5.03
N LEU A 59 -3.76 -15.02 -5.77
CA LEU A 59 -3.74 -13.68 -5.18
C LEU A 59 -5.06 -13.33 -4.49
N MET A 60 -6.20 -13.72 -5.07
CA MET A 60 -7.51 -13.53 -4.43
C MET A 60 -7.61 -14.30 -3.12
N ILE A 61 -7.28 -15.60 -3.12
CA ILE A 61 -7.44 -16.46 -1.95
C ILE A 61 -6.38 -16.19 -0.89
N ALA A 62 -5.12 -16.04 -1.28
CA ALA A 62 -4.02 -15.92 -0.33
C ALA A 62 -3.84 -14.49 0.19
N THR A 63 -4.25 -13.46 -0.55
CA THR A 63 -3.95 -12.07 -0.18
C THR A 63 -5.16 -11.17 0.00
N ILE A 64 -6.16 -11.21 -0.89
CA ILE A 64 -7.28 -10.29 -0.88
C ILE A 64 -8.36 -10.74 0.11
N GLN A 65 -8.85 -11.95 -0.03
CA GLN A 65 -9.92 -12.46 0.83
C GLN A 65 -9.59 -12.38 2.33
N PRO A 66 -8.43 -12.81 2.83
CA PRO A 66 -8.13 -12.71 4.25
C PRO A 66 -8.10 -11.27 4.77
N ARG A 67 -7.68 -10.29 3.94
CA ARG A 67 -7.66 -8.87 4.31
C ARG A 67 -9.06 -8.28 4.35
N HIS A 68 -9.90 -8.64 3.40
CA HIS A 68 -11.31 -8.28 3.37
C HIS A 68 -12.01 -8.75 4.66
N GLU A 69 -11.85 -10.01 5.04
CA GLU A 69 -12.43 -10.55 6.27
C GLU A 69 -11.91 -9.87 7.54
N ARG A 70 -10.59 -9.60 7.63
CA ARG A 70 -9.99 -8.93 8.80
C ARG A 70 -10.43 -7.48 8.92
N LEU A 71 -10.58 -6.77 7.79
CA LEU A 71 -11.13 -5.42 7.76
C LEU A 71 -12.53 -5.38 8.37
N TRP A 72 -13.41 -6.29 7.93
CA TRP A 72 -14.77 -6.40 8.51
C TRP A 72 -14.76 -6.60 10.01
N ARG A 73 -13.98 -7.57 10.46
CA ARG A 73 -13.87 -7.91 11.87
C ARG A 73 -13.37 -6.72 12.69
N ALA A 74 -12.32 -6.06 12.21
CA ALA A 74 -11.75 -4.89 12.88
C ALA A 74 -12.77 -3.76 13.05
N GLY A 75 -13.50 -3.42 11.99
CA GLY A 75 -14.51 -2.37 12.04
C GLY A 75 -15.72 -2.74 12.90
N ARG A 76 -16.21 -3.99 12.79
CA ARG A 76 -17.30 -4.49 13.62
C ARG A 76 -16.97 -4.49 15.12
N ASP A 77 -15.71 -4.79 15.47
CA ASP A 77 -15.26 -4.84 16.84
C ASP A 77 -14.81 -3.44 17.35
N GLY A 78 -14.96 -2.38 16.54
CA GLY A 78 -14.58 -1.00 16.88
C GLY A 78 -13.06 -0.79 16.97
N SER A 79 -12.26 -1.69 16.42
CA SER A 79 -10.80 -1.62 16.40
C SER A 79 -10.32 -0.74 15.24
N TRP A 80 -10.61 0.56 15.32
CA TRP A 80 -10.49 1.50 14.21
C TRP A 80 -9.06 1.64 13.67
N GLU A 81 -8.05 1.64 14.54
CA GLU A 81 -6.64 1.67 14.11
C GLU A 81 -6.28 0.42 13.30
N PHE A 82 -6.74 -0.76 13.75
CA PHE A 82 -6.53 -1.99 13.01
C PHE A 82 -7.36 -2.06 11.72
N ALA A 83 -8.57 -1.51 11.72
CA ALA A 83 -9.38 -1.36 10.52
C ALA A 83 -8.68 -0.47 9.47
N ALA A 84 -8.08 0.65 9.88
CA ALA A 84 -7.29 1.51 9.00
C ALA A 84 -6.09 0.76 8.40
N TYR A 85 -5.37 -0.02 9.22
CA TYR A 85 -4.26 -0.85 8.78
C TYR A 85 -4.69 -1.89 7.74
N GLU A 86 -5.79 -2.63 8.00
CA GLU A 86 -6.27 -3.66 7.07
C GLU A 86 -6.88 -3.06 5.79
N LEU A 87 -7.49 -1.88 5.85
CA LEU A 87 -7.95 -1.15 4.66
C LEU A 87 -6.76 -0.80 3.74
N GLY A 88 -5.66 -0.30 4.31
CA GLY A 88 -4.44 -0.01 3.56
C GLY A 88 -3.81 -1.27 2.96
N ASN A 89 -3.79 -2.37 3.72
CA ASN A 89 -3.29 -3.67 3.24
C ASN A 89 -4.13 -4.24 2.10
N LEU A 90 -5.46 -4.12 2.18
CA LEU A 90 -6.37 -4.58 1.14
C LEU A 90 -6.19 -3.76 -0.14
N GLN A 91 -6.11 -2.43 -0.03
CA GLN A 91 -5.83 -1.56 -1.16
C GLN A 91 -4.48 -1.89 -1.82
N GLY A 92 -3.43 -2.11 -1.01
CA GLY A 92 -2.12 -2.54 -1.49
C GLY A 92 -2.15 -3.92 -2.17
N ALA A 93 -3.01 -4.84 -1.71
CA ALA A 93 -3.17 -6.16 -2.34
C ALA A 93 -3.82 -6.04 -3.73
N PHE A 94 -4.85 -5.21 -3.89
CA PHE A 94 -5.46 -4.92 -5.19
C PHE A 94 -4.47 -4.26 -6.16
N ASN A 95 -3.68 -3.31 -5.68
CA ASN A 95 -2.65 -2.67 -6.52
C ASN A 95 -1.62 -3.70 -7.04
N ARG A 96 -1.16 -4.62 -6.18
CA ARG A 96 -0.25 -5.70 -6.59
C ARG A 96 -0.91 -6.68 -7.57
N LEU A 97 -2.19 -6.99 -7.39
CA LEU A 97 -2.94 -7.81 -8.34
C LEU A 97 -2.96 -7.16 -9.73
N GLY A 98 -3.33 -5.89 -9.82
CA GLY A 98 -3.36 -5.14 -11.08
C GLY A 98 -1.99 -4.99 -11.74
N GLN A 99 -0.90 -4.88 -10.94
CA GLN A 99 0.47 -4.85 -11.46
C GLN A 99 0.93 -6.22 -11.98
N ALA A 100 0.58 -7.30 -11.29
CA ALA A 100 0.93 -8.66 -11.66
C ALA A 100 0.15 -9.13 -12.90
N HIS A 101 -1.11 -8.74 -12.99
CA HIS A 101 -2.02 -9.11 -14.08
C HIS A 101 -2.68 -7.83 -14.64
N PRO A 102 -2.01 -7.11 -15.56
CA PRO A 102 -2.56 -5.85 -16.08
C PRO A 102 -3.82 -6.03 -16.93
N THR A 103 -4.05 -7.24 -17.46
CA THR A 103 -5.22 -7.55 -18.28
C THR A 103 -5.77 -8.94 -17.96
N GLU A 104 -7.09 -9.09 -17.99
CA GLU A 104 -7.82 -10.36 -17.93
C GLU A 104 -8.96 -10.32 -18.94
N HIS A 105 -9.07 -11.32 -19.83
CA HIS A 105 -10.08 -11.36 -20.90
C HIS A 105 -10.16 -10.06 -21.73
N ASN A 106 -9.02 -9.44 -22.05
CA ASN A 106 -8.90 -8.14 -22.73
C ASN A 106 -9.47 -6.94 -21.94
N ILE A 107 -9.75 -7.09 -20.67
CA ILE A 107 -10.17 -6.02 -19.76
C ILE A 107 -8.94 -5.55 -18.98
N SER A 108 -8.75 -4.23 -18.85
CA SER A 108 -7.75 -3.65 -17.96
C SER A 108 -8.13 -3.97 -16.51
N LEU A 109 -7.35 -4.81 -15.84
CA LEU A 109 -7.63 -5.20 -14.46
C LEU A 109 -7.43 -4.03 -13.48
N PRO A 110 -6.40 -3.17 -13.61
CA PRO A 110 -6.28 -1.97 -12.78
C PRO A 110 -7.49 -1.05 -12.88
N ASP A 111 -7.99 -0.78 -14.10
CA ASP A 111 -9.14 0.11 -14.30
C ASP A 111 -10.43 -0.50 -13.75
N MET A 112 -10.62 -1.80 -13.94
CA MET A 112 -11.75 -2.53 -13.39
C MET A 112 -11.72 -2.49 -11.85
N ILE A 113 -10.58 -2.77 -11.22
CA ILE A 113 -10.40 -2.67 -9.77
C ILE A 113 -10.73 -1.25 -9.29
N ALA A 114 -10.15 -0.23 -9.91
CA ALA A 114 -10.40 1.16 -9.55
C ALA A 114 -11.89 1.51 -9.61
N SER A 115 -12.55 1.13 -10.70
CA SER A 115 -13.98 1.45 -10.94
C SER A 115 -14.93 0.91 -9.87
N VAL A 116 -14.61 -0.24 -9.26
CA VAL A 116 -15.47 -0.89 -8.26
C VAL A 116 -15.02 -0.67 -6.82
N THR A 117 -13.79 -0.18 -6.59
CA THR A 117 -13.25 -0.06 -5.22
C THR A 117 -12.97 1.37 -4.78
N GLU A 118 -12.78 2.34 -5.68
CA GLU A 118 -12.35 3.69 -5.31
C GLU A 118 -13.34 4.37 -4.36
N GLN A 119 -14.62 4.37 -4.69
CA GLN A 119 -15.65 4.98 -3.85
C GLN A 119 -15.80 4.26 -2.51
N PRO A 120 -15.98 2.92 -2.45
CA PRO A 120 -16.09 2.22 -1.17
C PRO A 120 -14.86 2.38 -0.28
N PHE A 121 -13.66 2.40 -0.84
CA PHE A 121 -12.45 2.67 -0.05
C PHE A 121 -12.43 4.08 0.56
N ASN A 122 -12.91 5.09 -0.16
CA ASN A 122 -13.00 6.44 0.37
C ASN A 122 -14.04 6.55 1.49
N GLU A 123 -15.20 5.91 1.31
CA GLU A 123 -16.26 5.84 2.32
C GLU A 123 -15.78 5.11 3.59
N LEU A 124 -15.15 3.96 3.43
CA LEU A 124 -14.56 3.21 4.55
C LEU A 124 -13.48 4.00 5.29
N ARG A 125 -12.61 4.71 4.57
CA ARG A 125 -11.58 5.56 5.19
C ARG A 125 -12.19 6.65 6.04
N THR A 126 -13.25 7.29 5.54
CA THR A 126 -14.00 8.32 6.27
C THR A 126 -14.68 7.75 7.50
N ALA A 127 -15.37 6.61 7.36
CA ALA A 127 -16.05 5.94 8.47
C ALA A 127 -15.09 5.50 9.58
N ILE A 128 -13.95 4.94 9.20
CA ILE A 128 -12.88 4.53 10.12
C ILE A 128 -12.32 5.76 10.87
N HIS A 129 -12.04 6.84 10.15
CA HIS A 129 -11.51 8.07 10.76
C HIS A 129 -12.49 8.70 11.77
N SER A 130 -13.79 8.62 11.51
CA SER A 130 -14.83 9.11 12.41
C SER A 130 -15.32 8.10 13.45
N ASN A 131 -14.80 6.88 13.45
CA ASN A 131 -15.24 5.77 14.31
C ASN A 131 -16.75 5.45 14.13
N ASP A 132 -17.28 5.63 12.92
CA ASP A 132 -18.68 5.42 12.59
C ASP A 132 -18.93 3.98 12.10
N GLY A 133 -19.44 3.13 13.00
CA GLY A 133 -19.74 1.72 12.69
C GLY A 133 -20.87 1.54 11.68
N VAL A 134 -21.83 2.47 11.60
CA VAL A 134 -22.94 2.40 10.65
C VAL A 134 -22.46 2.71 9.24
N ALA A 135 -21.72 3.82 9.09
CA ALA A 135 -21.12 4.19 7.82
C ALA A 135 -20.09 3.14 7.36
N PHE A 136 -19.31 2.57 8.30
CA PHE A 136 -18.39 1.47 8.01
C PHE A 136 -19.09 0.23 7.44
N ALA A 137 -20.18 -0.21 8.09
CA ALA A 137 -20.93 -1.37 7.63
C ALA A 137 -21.51 -1.16 6.23
N LYS A 138 -22.01 0.06 5.93
CA LYS A 138 -22.46 0.41 4.58
C LYS A 138 -21.32 0.37 3.56
N GLY A 139 -20.23 1.08 3.79
CA GLY A 139 -19.10 1.13 2.87
C GLY A 139 -18.46 -0.25 2.64
N TYR A 140 -18.50 -1.12 3.67
CA TYR A 140 -18.04 -2.51 3.52
C TYR A 140 -18.99 -3.36 2.66
N ALA A 141 -20.31 -3.17 2.77
CA ALA A 141 -21.26 -3.82 1.89
C ALA A 141 -21.07 -3.38 0.43
N ASP A 142 -20.90 -2.07 0.21
CA ASP A 142 -20.64 -1.51 -1.13
C ASP A 142 -19.33 -2.05 -1.73
N LEU A 143 -18.28 -2.20 -0.92
CA LEU A 143 -17.03 -2.85 -1.35
C LEU A 143 -17.25 -4.31 -1.74
N THR A 144 -18.04 -5.05 -0.96
CA THR A 144 -18.38 -6.47 -1.23
C THR A 144 -19.17 -6.61 -2.53
N ASP A 145 -20.11 -5.71 -2.78
CA ASP A 145 -20.88 -5.66 -4.03
C ASP A 145 -19.99 -5.32 -5.22
N GLY A 146 -19.01 -4.41 -5.02
CA GLY A 146 -17.97 -4.12 -6.01
C GLY A 146 -17.15 -5.37 -6.37
N CYS A 147 -16.75 -6.18 -5.38
CA CYS A 147 -16.04 -7.45 -5.63
C CYS A 147 -16.89 -8.38 -6.51
N ASN A 148 -18.18 -8.54 -6.20
CA ASN A 148 -19.09 -9.39 -6.97
C ASN A 148 -19.33 -8.87 -8.38
N SER A 149 -19.41 -7.55 -8.56
CA SER A 149 -19.55 -6.91 -9.87
C SER A 149 -18.34 -7.20 -10.76
N CYS A 150 -17.12 -7.11 -10.19
CA CYS A 150 -15.87 -7.45 -10.90
C CYS A 150 -15.86 -8.95 -11.28
N HIS A 151 -16.23 -9.86 -10.35
CA HIS A 151 -16.29 -11.30 -10.63
C HIS A 151 -17.26 -11.62 -11.78
N GLN A 152 -18.42 -10.96 -11.80
CA GLN A 152 -19.39 -11.14 -12.89
C GLN A 152 -18.84 -10.65 -14.24
N ALA A 153 -18.23 -9.47 -14.27
CA ALA A 153 -17.66 -8.89 -15.48
C ALA A 153 -16.53 -9.74 -16.08
N LEU A 154 -15.79 -10.47 -15.23
CA LEU A 154 -14.69 -11.35 -15.62
C LEU A 154 -15.09 -12.82 -15.81
N ASN A 155 -16.39 -13.14 -15.87
CA ASN A 155 -16.93 -14.50 -15.96
C ASN A 155 -16.60 -15.41 -14.76
N HIS A 156 -16.33 -14.82 -13.59
CA HIS A 156 -16.11 -15.52 -12.32
C HIS A 156 -17.33 -15.45 -11.38
N GLY A 157 -18.53 -15.18 -11.90
CA GLY A 157 -19.77 -14.99 -11.11
C GLY A 157 -20.21 -16.21 -10.29
N VAL A 158 -19.60 -17.37 -10.49
CA VAL A 158 -19.76 -18.54 -9.61
C VAL A 158 -19.14 -18.31 -8.23
N VAL A 159 -18.18 -17.36 -8.11
CA VAL A 159 -17.53 -16.98 -6.86
C VAL A 159 -18.26 -15.77 -6.29
N GLU A 160 -19.10 -16.01 -5.29
CA GLU A 160 -19.84 -14.95 -4.58
C GLU A 160 -19.12 -14.59 -3.28
N ILE A 161 -18.77 -13.31 -3.13
CA ILE A 161 -18.23 -12.75 -1.89
C ILE A 161 -19.41 -12.26 -1.04
N ARG A 162 -19.35 -12.52 0.26
CA ARG A 162 -20.39 -12.12 1.21
C ARG A 162 -19.82 -11.32 2.36
N VAL A 163 -20.61 -10.41 2.90
CA VAL A 163 -20.30 -9.79 4.19
C VAL A 163 -20.22 -10.90 5.24
N PRO A 164 -19.09 -11.04 5.97
CA PRO A 164 -18.94 -12.12 6.93
C PRO A 164 -19.98 -12.04 8.06
N ASN A 165 -20.74 -13.09 8.28
CA ASN A 165 -21.77 -13.17 9.32
C ASN A 165 -21.31 -13.97 10.55
N ARG A 166 -20.10 -14.56 10.51
CA ARG A 166 -19.49 -15.36 11.57
C ARG A 166 -18.07 -14.88 11.86
N THR A 167 -17.55 -15.16 13.04
CA THR A 167 -16.13 -15.02 13.34
C THR A 167 -15.37 -16.10 12.57
N SER A 168 -14.67 -15.70 11.50
CA SER A 168 -13.72 -16.59 10.85
C SER A 168 -12.51 -16.78 11.77
N PRO A 169 -12.00 -17.98 11.96
CA PRO A 169 -10.77 -18.18 12.69
C PRO A 169 -9.64 -17.53 11.91
N SER A 170 -9.06 -16.47 12.45
CA SER A 170 -7.87 -15.82 11.94
C SER A 170 -6.84 -15.84 13.06
N ASP A 171 -5.62 -16.22 12.74
CA ASP A 171 -4.47 -16.13 13.62
C ASP A 171 -3.95 -14.70 13.81
N LEU A 172 -4.47 -13.75 13.02
CA LEU A 172 -4.18 -12.33 13.15
C LEU A 172 -5.30 -11.64 13.92
N GLY A 173 -5.00 -11.24 15.11
CA GLY A 173 -5.85 -10.44 15.98
C GLY A 173 -5.27 -9.05 16.22
N ASN A 174 -6.11 -8.16 16.71
CA ASN A 174 -5.66 -6.88 17.21
C ASN A 174 -5.12 -7.08 18.65
N ASN A 175 -3.98 -6.47 18.96
CA ASN A 175 -3.31 -6.57 20.26
C ASN A 175 -3.81 -5.52 21.27
N SER A 176 -4.96 -4.88 21.04
CA SER A 176 -5.46 -3.80 21.90
C SER A 176 -6.09 -4.27 23.22
N THR A 177 -6.37 -5.56 23.37
CA THR A 177 -6.99 -6.12 24.60
C THR A 177 -6.02 -6.47 25.72
N SER A 178 -4.71 -6.31 25.53
CA SER A 178 -3.70 -6.72 26.54
C SER A 178 -3.12 -5.55 27.36
N ARG A 179 -3.75 -4.35 27.36
CA ARG A 179 -3.28 -3.18 28.10
C ARG A 179 -4.29 -2.66 29.13
N ASN A 180 -4.98 -3.54 29.83
CA ASN A 180 -5.70 -3.18 31.07
C ASN A 180 -5.08 -3.92 32.23
#